data_35943e0335f3f45d080ea80082ca0e6d
#
_entry.id   35943e0335f3f45d080ea80082ca0e6d
#
_cell.length_a   1.000
_cell.length_b   1.000
_cell.length_c   1.000
_cell.angle_alpha   90.00
_cell.angle_beta   90.00
_cell.angle_gamma   90.00
#
_symmetry.space_group_name_H-M   'P 1'
#
loop_
_entity.id
_entity.type
_entity.pdbx_description
1 polymer ?
#
loop_
_entity_poly.entity_id
_entity_poly.type
_entity_poly.pdbx_seq_one_letter_code
_entity_poly.pdbx_strand_id
1 'polypeptide(L)'
;EITHVVRGEEWINSVPKHVLLYKYFDWTPPIFCHMPLLRNPDKSKLSKRKNPTSINYYRDMGYLPEALINYLGMMGWTMPNGQEVFTLSEMENAFDISRVSLGGPVFDTEKLDWLNGKYLREAGSDKDFQERLLAWAQDSGRLAPIIPLLRQRVEKFSDVAPLISYFFSGPVAITPESFSH
;
A
#
# COMPACT_ATOMS: atom_id res chain seq x y z
N GLU A 1 -19.83 -17.81 10.01
CA GLU A 1 -21.05 -17.03 9.77
C GLU A 1 -20.68 -15.56 9.61
N ILE A 2 -21.27 -14.91 8.59
CA ILE A 2 -20.95 -13.51 8.26
C ILE A 2 -21.86 -12.60 9.08
N THR A 3 -21.28 -11.77 9.94
CA THR A 3 -22.01 -10.79 10.74
C THR A 3 -22.07 -9.41 10.11
N HIS A 4 -21.00 -9.03 9.40
CA HIS A 4 -20.84 -7.72 8.76
C HIS A 4 -20.38 -7.89 7.31
N VAL A 5 -20.87 -7.04 6.42
CA VAL A 5 -20.38 -6.88 5.04
C VAL A 5 -19.81 -5.48 4.90
N VAL A 6 -18.47 -5.37 4.91
CA VAL A 6 -17.76 -4.11 4.76
C VAL A 6 -17.26 -3.99 3.33
N ARG A 7 -17.65 -2.93 2.60
CA ARG A 7 -17.33 -2.74 1.18
C ARG A 7 -17.37 -1.26 0.78
N GLY A 8 -16.92 -0.93 -0.40
CA GLY A 8 -16.92 0.45 -0.88
C GLY A 8 -18.32 1.02 -1.11
N GLU A 9 -18.47 2.33 -1.00
CA GLU A 9 -19.74 3.06 -1.16
C GLU A 9 -20.40 2.88 -2.54
N GLU A 10 -19.66 2.48 -3.57
CA GLU A 10 -20.18 2.17 -4.89
C GLU A 10 -21.22 1.03 -4.90
N TRP A 11 -21.25 0.23 -3.84
CA TRP A 11 -22.20 -0.86 -3.67
C TRP A 11 -23.52 -0.46 -3.00
N ILE A 12 -23.67 0.80 -2.55
CA ILE A 12 -24.90 1.28 -1.86
C ILE A 12 -26.14 1.02 -2.70
N ASN A 13 -26.08 1.28 -3.99
CA ASN A 13 -27.21 1.09 -4.90
C ASN A 13 -27.63 -0.38 -5.07
N SER A 14 -26.79 -1.32 -4.68
CA SER A 14 -27.08 -2.76 -4.73
C SER A 14 -27.70 -3.30 -3.43
N VAL A 15 -27.64 -2.55 -2.34
CA VAL A 15 -28.13 -2.98 -1.01
C VAL A 15 -29.62 -3.38 -1.05
N PRO A 16 -30.54 -2.59 -1.67
CA PRO A 16 -31.96 -2.98 -1.68
C PRO A 16 -32.19 -4.36 -2.32
N LYS A 17 -31.43 -4.70 -3.36
CA LYS A 17 -31.52 -6.02 -4.02
C LYS A 17 -31.05 -7.13 -3.08
N HIS A 18 -29.95 -6.91 -2.35
CA HIS A 18 -29.43 -7.89 -1.39
C HIS A 18 -30.41 -8.10 -0.24
N VAL A 19 -30.91 -7.03 0.36
CA VAL A 19 -31.90 -7.10 1.46
C VAL A 19 -33.16 -7.85 1.01
N LEU A 20 -33.62 -7.60 -0.22
CA LEU A 20 -34.78 -8.28 -0.79
C LEU A 20 -34.54 -9.79 -0.96
N LEU A 21 -33.33 -10.20 -1.39
CA LEU A 21 -32.97 -11.61 -1.47
C LEU A 21 -32.97 -12.28 -0.10
N TYR A 22 -32.38 -11.66 0.92
CA TYR A 22 -32.43 -12.18 2.29
C TYR A 22 -33.87 -12.36 2.77
N LYS A 23 -34.75 -11.39 2.46
CA LYS A 23 -36.19 -11.50 2.78
C LYS A 23 -36.87 -12.66 2.09
N TYR A 24 -36.57 -12.90 0.79
CA TYR A 24 -37.18 -14.01 0.05
C TYR A 24 -36.72 -15.39 0.55
N PHE A 25 -35.48 -15.47 1.07
CA PHE A 25 -34.96 -16.70 1.65
C PHE A 25 -35.26 -16.86 3.14
N ASP A 26 -35.99 -15.91 3.73
CA ASP A 26 -36.28 -15.86 5.17
C ASP A 26 -34.99 -15.90 6.02
N TRP A 27 -33.95 -15.21 5.56
CA TRP A 27 -32.68 -15.11 6.24
C TRP A 27 -32.50 -13.74 6.91
N THR A 28 -31.82 -13.72 8.07
CA THR A 28 -31.40 -12.48 8.71
C THR A 28 -30.25 -11.85 7.92
N PRO A 29 -30.41 -10.62 7.41
CA PRO A 29 -29.31 -9.97 6.70
C PRO A 29 -28.16 -9.60 7.64
N PRO A 30 -26.89 -9.59 7.17
CA PRO A 30 -25.77 -9.04 7.90
C PRO A 30 -25.87 -7.51 8.00
N ILE A 31 -25.07 -6.92 8.87
CA ILE A 31 -24.89 -5.47 8.93
C ILE A 31 -24.08 -5.03 7.71
N PHE A 32 -24.66 -4.14 6.89
CA PHE A 32 -23.95 -3.58 5.74
C PHE A 32 -23.23 -2.29 6.12
N CYS A 33 -21.89 -2.27 5.94
CA CYS A 33 -21.05 -1.11 6.16
C CYS A 33 -20.46 -0.65 4.84
N HIS A 34 -20.72 0.61 4.44
CA HIS A 34 -20.19 1.18 3.21
C HIS A 34 -19.10 2.19 3.52
N MET A 35 -17.88 1.84 3.12
CA MET A 35 -16.69 2.65 3.33
C MET A 35 -16.52 3.66 2.20
N PRO A 36 -16.05 4.88 2.49
CA PRO A 36 -15.75 5.86 1.45
C PRO A 36 -14.63 5.39 0.55
N LEU A 37 -14.65 5.84 -0.71
CA LEU A 37 -13.57 5.55 -1.65
C LEU A 37 -12.37 6.46 -1.40
N LEU A 38 -11.17 5.89 -1.59
CA LEU A 38 -9.93 6.65 -1.55
C LEU A 38 -9.90 7.67 -2.70
N ARG A 39 -9.38 8.86 -2.41
CA ARG A 39 -9.28 9.97 -3.36
C ARG A 39 -7.83 10.38 -3.60
N ASN A 40 -7.58 10.95 -4.75
CA ASN A 40 -6.34 11.66 -5.03
C ASN A 40 -6.31 13.01 -4.27
N PRO A 41 -5.14 13.69 -4.16
CA PRO A 41 -5.05 15.04 -3.60
C PRO A 41 -5.96 16.05 -4.30
N ASP A 42 -6.23 15.88 -5.59
CA ASP A 42 -7.19 16.69 -6.37
C ASP A 42 -8.66 16.31 -6.12
N LYS A 43 -8.94 15.48 -5.11
CA LYS A 43 -10.26 14.95 -4.73
C LYS A 43 -10.91 14.04 -5.78
N SER A 44 -10.26 13.76 -6.91
CA SER A 44 -10.73 12.76 -7.87
C SER A 44 -10.62 11.35 -7.29
N LYS A 45 -11.43 10.42 -7.82
CA LYS A 45 -11.35 9.00 -7.41
C LYS A 45 -9.97 8.44 -7.69
N LEU A 46 -9.40 7.72 -6.71
CA LEU A 46 -8.15 6.98 -6.91
C LEU A 46 -8.32 5.98 -8.05
N SER A 47 -7.43 6.01 -9.02
CA SER A 47 -7.51 5.14 -10.19
C SER A 47 -6.15 4.61 -10.61
N LYS A 48 -6.15 3.42 -11.22
CA LYS A 48 -4.93 2.76 -11.74
C LYS A 48 -4.15 3.58 -12.76
N ARG A 49 -4.77 4.59 -13.39
CA ARG A 49 -4.13 5.44 -14.40
C ARG A 49 -3.27 6.55 -13.78
N LYS A 50 -3.65 7.04 -12.61
CA LYS A 50 -2.97 8.16 -11.93
C LYS A 50 -2.04 7.71 -10.82
N ASN A 51 -2.37 6.61 -10.14
CA ASN A 51 -1.59 6.09 -9.02
C ASN A 51 -1.55 4.57 -9.07
N PRO A 52 -0.43 3.96 -8.66
CA PRO A 52 -0.37 2.52 -8.49
C PRO A 52 -1.35 2.07 -7.41
N THR A 53 -2.27 1.17 -7.78
CA THR A 53 -3.27 0.59 -6.87
C THR A 53 -3.00 -0.88 -6.58
N SER A 54 -1.96 -1.46 -7.18
CA SER A 54 -1.55 -2.83 -6.93
C SER A 54 -0.65 -2.91 -5.71
N ILE A 55 -0.95 -3.81 -4.80
CA ILE A 55 -0.10 -4.12 -3.64
C ILE A 55 1.31 -4.52 -4.06
N ASN A 56 1.45 -5.19 -5.21
CA ASN A 56 2.74 -5.61 -5.75
C ASN A 56 3.65 -4.42 -6.05
N TYR A 57 3.09 -3.29 -6.49
CA TYR A 57 3.88 -2.08 -6.71
C TYR A 57 4.58 -1.64 -5.41
N TYR A 58 3.85 -1.57 -4.29
CA TYR A 58 4.41 -1.13 -3.01
C TYR A 58 5.46 -2.11 -2.50
N ARG A 59 5.19 -3.41 -2.59
CA ARG A 59 6.19 -4.45 -2.30
C ARG A 59 7.44 -4.26 -3.15
N ASP A 60 7.25 -4.03 -4.45
CA ASP A 60 8.32 -3.86 -5.41
C ASP A 60 9.12 -2.58 -5.18
N MET A 61 8.52 -1.54 -4.66
CA MET A 61 9.22 -0.32 -4.24
C MET A 61 9.89 -0.43 -2.87
N GLY A 62 9.70 -1.53 -2.14
CA GLY A 62 10.34 -1.77 -0.84
C GLY A 62 9.59 -1.18 0.35
N TYR A 63 8.29 -0.93 0.21
CA TYR A 63 7.47 -0.58 1.37
C TYR A 63 7.30 -1.79 2.29
N LEU A 64 7.46 -1.56 3.58
CA LEU A 64 7.22 -2.58 4.59
C LEU A 64 5.73 -2.89 4.72
N PRO A 65 5.33 -4.17 4.82
CA PRO A 65 3.93 -4.55 5.01
C PRO A 65 3.30 -3.86 6.24
N GLU A 66 4.04 -3.76 7.34
CA GLU A 66 3.61 -3.13 8.59
C GLU A 66 3.30 -1.64 8.40
N ALA A 67 4.15 -0.93 7.66
CA ALA A 67 3.96 0.48 7.36
C ALA A 67 2.72 0.69 6.46
N LEU A 68 2.54 -0.16 5.45
CA LEU A 68 1.39 -0.09 4.56
C LEU A 68 0.08 -0.40 5.29
N ILE A 69 0.06 -1.41 6.18
CA ILE A 69 -1.11 -1.74 7.00
C ILE A 69 -1.45 -0.58 7.92
N ASN A 70 -0.47 0.00 8.63
CA ASN A 70 -0.69 1.16 9.49
C ASN A 70 -1.23 2.35 8.68
N TYR A 71 -0.63 2.64 7.52
CA TYR A 71 -1.08 3.72 6.65
C TYR A 71 -2.54 3.53 6.19
N LEU A 72 -2.89 2.33 5.72
CA LEU A 72 -4.26 1.99 5.32
C LEU A 72 -5.22 2.07 6.50
N GLY A 73 -4.80 1.67 7.70
CA GLY A 73 -5.57 1.82 8.92
C GLY A 73 -5.92 3.27 9.24
N MET A 74 -5.05 4.22 8.89
CA MET A 74 -5.31 5.67 9.05
C MET A 74 -6.27 6.23 7.99
N MET A 75 -6.60 5.46 6.95
CA MET A 75 -7.49 5.91 5.89
C MET A 75 -8.95 5.92 6.36
N GLY A 76 -9.37 7.01 6.97
CA GLY A 76 -10.73 7.22 7.48
C GLY A 76 -10.95 6.78 8.92
N TRP A 77 -9.89 6.36 9.63
CA TRP A 77 -9.95 6.04 11.05
C TRP A 77 -8.68 6.54 11.75
N THR A 78 -8.74 6.78 13.04
CA THR A 78 -7.62 7.24 13.87
C THR A 78 -7.62 6.54 15.21
N MET A 79 -6.42 6.26 15.74
CA MET A 79 -6.27 5.74 17.09
C MET A 79 -6.96 6.67 18.10
N PRO A 80 -7.61 6.12 19.15
CA PRO A 80 -8.30 6.91 20.18
C PRO A 80 -7.39 7.94 20.87
N ASN A 81 -6.13 7.62 21.02
CA ASN A 81 -5.10 8.47 21.65
C ASN A 81 -4.40 9.42 20.66
N GLY A 82 -4.80 9.42 19.37
CA GLY A 82 -4.19 10.24 18.32
C GLY A 82 -2.83 9.75 17.81
N GLN A 83 -2.39 8.56 18.24
CA GLN A 83 -1.13 7.96 17.77
C GLN A 83 -1.21 7.64 16.28
N GLU A 84 -0.19 8.05 15.52
CA GLU A 84 -0.11 7.79 14.06
C GLU A 84 0.67 6.52 13.72
N VAL A 85 1.60 6.11 14.56
CA VAL A 85 2.39 4.88 14.39
C VAL A 85 1.89 3.84 15.36
N PHE A 86 1.34 2.75 14.82
CA PHE A 86 0.74 1.69 15.61
C PHE A 86 0.85 0.34 14.88
N THR A 87 0.93 -0.72 15.65
CA THR A 87 0.93 -2.09 15.14
C THR A 87 -0.48 -2.54 14.79
N LEU A 88 -0.58 -3.60 13.98
CA LEU A 88 -1.87 -4.23 13.69
C LEU A 88 -2.61 -4.67 14.96
N SER A 89 -1.90 -5.24 15.94
CA SER A 89 -2.49 -5.64 17.22
C SER A 89 -3.04 -4.48 18.04
N GLU A 90 -2.34 -3.34 18.07
CA GLU A 90 -2.85 -2.13 18.72
C GLU A 90 -4.11 -1.62 18.02
N MET A 91 -4.11 -1.65 16.68
CA MET A 91 -5.28 -1.28 15.89
C MET A 91 -6.47 -2.21 16.16
N GLU A 92 -6.27 -3.54 16.14
CA GLU A 92 -7.31 -4.54 16.40
C GLU A 92 -7.96 -4.34 17.78
N ASN A 93 -7.14 -4.04 18.80
CA ASN A 93 -7.65 -3.82 20.17
C ASN A 93 -8.41 -2.49 20.33
N ALA A 94 -8.10 -1.49 19.51
CA ALA A 94 -8.68 -0.15 19.60
C ALA A 94 -9.77 0.13 18.56
N PHE A 95 -9.92 -0.76 17.56
CA PHE A 95 -10.81 -0.53 16.42
C PHE A 95 -12.28 -0.52 16.85
N ASP A 96 -12.96 0.55 16.45
CA ASP A 96 -14.40 0.68 16.55
C ASP A 96 -14.93 1.22 15.22
N ILE A 97 -15.78 0.43 14.57
CA ILE A 97 -16.35 0.77 13.27
C ILE A 97 -17.20 2.05 13.30
N SER A 98 -17.79 2.37 14.45
CA SER A 98 -18.59 3.59 14.63
C SER A 98 -17.75 4.88 14.53
N ARG A 99 -16.42 4.75 14.69
CA ARG A 99 -15.46 5.86 14.60
C ARG A 99 -14.90 6.08 13.20
N VAL A 100 -15.30 5.25 12.23
CA VAL A 100 -14.85 5.42 10.85
C VAL A 100 -15.47 6.66 10.25
N SER A 101 -14.61 7.55 9.72
CA SER A 101 -15.05 8.75 9.00
C SER A 101 -15.66 8.40 7.65
N LEU A 102 -16.82 9.00 7.35
CA LEU A 102 -17.48 8.83 6.05
C LEU A 102 -16.95 9.80 4.98
N GLY A 103 -16.02 10.69 5.32
CA GLY A 103 -15.31 11.52 4.34
C GLY A 103 -14.33 10.68 3.55
N GLY A 104 -14.30 10.81 2.21
CA GLY A 104 -13.35 10.07 1.38
C GLY A 104 -11.89 10.48 1.70
N PRO A 105 -11.07 9.60 2.29
CA PRO A 105 -9.71 9.94 2.66
C PRO A 105 -8.83 10.13 1.42
N VAL A 106 -7.89 11.07 1.52
CA VAL A 106 -6.92 11.34 0.46
C VAL A 106 -5.74 10.37 0.61
N PHE A 107 -5.41 9.68 -0.48
CA PHE A 107 -4.21 8.86 -0.55
C PHE A 107 -3.00 9.75 -0.80
N ASP A 108 -2.20 9.94 0.23
CA ASP A 108 -1.01 10.79 0.26
C ASP A 108 0.25 9.92 0.31
N THR A 109 0.99 9.90 -0.79
CA THR A 109 2.22 9.10 -0.91
C THR A 109 3.35 9.67 -0.05
N GLU A 110 3.43 10.99 0.16
CA GLU A 110 4.45 11.60 1.02
C GLU A 110 4.27 11.17 2.48
N LYS A 111 3.01 11.10 2.93
CA LYS A 111 2.70 10.56 4.26
C LYS A 111 3.06 9.08 4.39
N LEU A 112 2.79 8.29 3.34
CA LEU A 112 3.19 6.87 3.31
C LEU A 112 4.71 6.71 3.34
N ASP A 113 5.44 7.51 2.56
CA ASP A 113 6.91 7.50 2.54
C ASP A 113 7.49 7.85 3.92
N TRP A 114 6.97 8.90 4.54
CA TRP A 114 7.34 9.29 5.89
C TRP A 114 7.13 8.15 6.90
N LEU A 115 5.95 7.54 6.86
CA LEU A 115 5.60 6.45 7.76
C LEU A 115 6.48 5.22 7.53
N ASN A 116 6.68 4.83 6.28
CA ASN A 116 7.57 3.72 5.92
C ASN A 116 9.01 3.97 6.37
N GLY A 117 9.51 5.19 6.15
CA GLY A 117 10.83 5.59 6.64
C GLY A 117 10.95 5.52 8.16
N LYS A 118 9.87 5.81 8.90
CA LYS A 118 9.85 5.66 10.36
C LYS A 118 9.94 4.17 10.76
N TYR A 119 9.15 3.31 10.13
CA TYR A 119 9.23 1.86 10.36
C TYR A 119 10.62 1.29 10.01
N LEU A 120 11.24 1.72 8.91
CA LEU A 120 12.59 1.29 8.53
C LEU A 120 13.64 1.66 9.57
N ARG A 121 13.53 2.85 10.19
CA ARG A 121 14.49 3.32 11.22
C ARG A 121 14.27 2.71 12.59
N GLU A 122 13.04 2.35 12.92
CA GLU A 122 12.63 1.85 14.23
C GLU A 122 12.49 0.31 14.27
N ALA A 123 12.52 -0.34 13.12
CA ALA A 123 12.31 -1.78 13.00
C ALA A 123 13.56 -2.59 13.34
N GLY A 124 13.84 -2.74 14.62
CA GLY A 124 14.85 -3.67 15.10
C GLY A 124 16.30 -3.15 15.04
N SER A 125 17.24 -4.08 14.87
CA SER A 125 18.67 -3.80 14.81
C SER A 125 19.13 -3.54 13.37
N ASP A 126 20.35 -3.02 13.19
CA ASP A 126 21.01 -2.92 11.89
C ASP A 126 21.04 -4.27 11.15
N LYS A 127 21.12 -5.37 11.88
CA LYS A 127 21.06 -6.71 11.31
C LYS A 127 19.68 -7.02 10.71
N ASP A 128 18.59 -6.69 11.40
CA ASP A 128 17.23 -6.90 10.91
C ASP A 128 16.99 -6.04 9.65
N PHE A 129 17.47 -4.80 9.65
CA PHE A 129 17.41 -3.95 8.47
C PHE A 129 18.19 -4.54 7.30
N GLN A 130 19.42 -5.04 7.55
CA GLN A 130 20.26 -5.68 6.52
C GLN A 130 19.57 -6.93 5.93
N GLU A 131 18.98 -7.78 6.76
CA GLU A 131 18.27 -8.98 6.32
C GLU A 131 17.07 -8.62 5.42
N ARG A 132 16.28 -7.62 5.81
CA ARG A 132 15.13 -7.12 5.01
C ARG A 132 15.59 -6.51 3.69
N LEU A 133 16.66 -5.72 3.70
CA LEU A 133 17.24 -5.12 2.50
C LEU A 133 17.74 -6.19 1.53
N LEU A 134 18.45 -7.19 2.03
CA LEU A 134 18.96 -8.29 1.21
C LEU A 134 17.83 -9.13 0.64
N ALA A 135 16.81 -9.45 1.43
CA ALA A 135 15.63 -10.19 0.97
C ALA A 135 14.91 -9.43 -0.16
N TRP A 136 14.71 -8.12 0.01
CA TRP A 136 14.12 -7.28 -1.03
C TRP A 136 14.97 -7.21 -2.30
N ALA A 137 16.30 -7.05 -2.17
CA ALA A 137 17.22 -6.98 -3.29
C ALA A 137 17.39 -8.33 -4.03
N GLN A 138 17.24 -9.45 -3.32
CA GLN A 138 17.36 -10.80 -3.87
C GLN A 138 16.06 -11.36 -4.46
N ASP A 139 14.95 -10.60 -4.39
CA ASP A 139 13.71 -11.04 -5.01
C ASP A 139 13.96 -11.37 -6.49
N SER A 140 13.74 -12.63 -6.84
CA SER A 140 14.04 -13.19 -8.17
C SER A 140 13.30 -12.45 -9.30
N GLY A 141 12.15 -11.86 -9.00
CA GLY A 141 11.38 -11.04 -9.94
C GLY A 141 12.10 -9.76 -10.37
N ARG A 142 13.08 -9.30 -9.58
CA ARG A 142 13.82 -8.05 -9.81
C ARG A 142 15.17 -8.27 -10.46
N LEU A 143 15.94 -9.20 -9.93
CA LEU A 143 17.32 -9.43 -10.38
C LEU A 143 17.39 -10.35 -11.60
N ALA A 144 16.52 -11.37 -11.68
CA ALA A 144 16.57 -12.33 -12.76
C ALA A 144 16.57 -11.72 -14.17
N PRO A 145 15.74 -10.70 -14.50
CA PRO A 145 15.77 -10.08 -15.82
C PRO A 145 17.05 -9.31 -16.15
N ILE A 146 17.76 -8.80 -15.13
CA ILE A 146 18.93 -7.94 -15.31
C ILE A 146 20.25 -8.69 -15.20
N ILE A 147 20.27 -9.89 -14.58
CA ILE A 147 21.46 -10.72 -14.43
C ILE A 147 22.19 -10.96 -15.78
N PRO A 148 21.52 -11.34 -16.87
CA PRO A 148 22.19 -11.56 -18.15
C PRO A 148 22.88 -10.29 -18.68
N LEU A 149 22.28 -9.11 -18.44
CA LEU A 149 22.83 -7.81 -18.85
C LEU A 149 24.05 -7.43 -18.00
N LEU A 150 23.96 -7.64 -16.70
CA LEU A 150 25.06 -7.38 -15.75
C LEU A 150 26.26 -8.23 -16.07
N ARG A 151 26.08 -9.54 -16.28
CA ARG A 151 27.14 -10.50 -16.52
C ARG A 151 28.05 -10.13 -17.70
N GLN A 152 27.52 -9.38 -18.68
CA GLN A 152 28.27 -8.95 -19.86
C GLN A 152 29.00 -7.63 -19.67
N ARG A 153 28.72 -6.86 -18.60
CA ARG A 153 29.16 -5.48 -18.44
C ARG A 153 30.01 -5.22 -17.21
N VAL A 154 29.98 -6.12 -16.23
CA VAL A 154 30.71 -5.93 -14.97
C VAL A 154 32.05 -6.66 -15.02
N GLU A 155 33.09 -6.00 -14.56
CA GLU A 155 34.41 -6.59 -14.33
C GLU A 155 34.57 -7.00 -12.86
N LYS A 156 33.89 -6.31 -11.96
CA LYS A 156 33.87 -6.58 -10.51
C LYS A 156 32.49 -6.27 -9.93
N PHE A 157 32.13 -6.86 -8.80
CA PHE A 157 30.81 -6.67 -8.21
C PHE A 157 30.50 -5.23 -7.78
N SER A 158 31.52 -4.41 -7.50
CA SER A 158 31.29 -2.97 -7.21
C SER A 158 30.72 -2.18 -8.40
N ASP A 159 30.86 -2.70 -9.63
CA ASP A 159 30.32 -2.06 -10.84
C ASP A 159 28.79 -2.27 -10.97
N VAL A 160 28.24 -3.21 -10.18
CA VAL A 160 26.79 -3.53 -10.23
C VAL A 160 25.94 -2.35 -9.76
N ALA A 161 26.30 -1.73 -8.62
CA ALA A 161 25.48 -0.69 -7.99
C ALA A 161 25.13 0.48 -8.94
N PRO A 162 26.09 1.12 -9.62
CA PRO A 162 25.75 2.19 -10.57
C PRO A 162 24.98 1.71 -11.80
N LEU A 163 25.16 0.45 -12.22
CA LEU A 163 24.48 -0.09 -13.39
C LEU A 163 23.02 -0.49 -13.13
N ILE A 164 22.66 -0.78 -11.89
CA ILE A 164 21.30 -1.22 -11.54
C ILE A 164 20.47 -0.14 -10.85
N SER A 165 21.04 0.99 -10.50
CA SER A 165 20.34 2.04 -9.75
C SER A 165 19.00 2.43 -10.38
N TYR A 166 18.93 2.56 -11.70
CA TYR A 166 17.71 2.94 -12.40
C TYR A 166 16.61 1.84 -12.37
N PHE A 167 16.96 0.57 -12.19
CA PHE A 167 15.93 -0.48 -12.04
C PHE A 167 15.18 -0.41 -10.70
N PHE A 168 15.78 0.26 -9.72
CA PHE A 168 15.23 0.41 -8.38
C PHE A 168 14.70 1.82 -8.09
N SER A 169 14.97 2.79 -8.96
CA SER A 169 14.56 4.20 -8.78
C SER A 169 13.12 4.50 -9.21
N GLY A 170 12.37 3.49 -9.69
CA GLY A 170 11.03 3.71 -10.25
C GLY A 170 11.05 4.24 -11.70
N PRO A 171 9.94 4.74 -12.23
CA PRO A 171 9.88 5.26 -13.60
C PRO A 171 10.88 6.41 -13.79
N VAL A 172 11.79 6.24 -14.73
CA VAL A 172 12.72 7.32 -15.10
C VAL A 172 11.92 8.42 -15.79
N ALA A 173 11.96 9.63 -15.24
CA ALA A 173 11.43 10.80 -15.95
C ALA A 173 12.34 11.08 -17.15
N ILE A 174 11.87 10.71 -18.34
CA ILE A 174 12.56 10.99 -19.59
C ILE A 174 12.24 12.43 -19.98
N THR A 175 13.22 13.31 -19.88
CA THR A 175 13.12 14.69 -20.36
C THR A 175 13.78 14.82 -21.74
N PRO A 176 13.42 15.82 -22.56
CA PRO A 176 14.10 16.06 -23.86
C PRO A 176 15.62 16.17 -23.74
N GLU A 177 16.13 16.70 -22.62
CA GLU A 177 17.56 16.83 -22.33
C GLU A 177 18.26 15.47 -22.13
N SER A 178 17.48 14.41 -21.80
CA SER A 178 18.01 13.05 -21.63
C SER A 178 18.58 12.45 -22.94
N PHE A 179 18.30 13.08 -24.08
CA PHE A 179 18.75 12.64 -25.42
C PHE A 179 19.81 13.56 -26.06
N SER A 180 20.28 14.59 -25.36
CA SER A 180 21.31 15.47 -25.82
C SER A 180 22.69 14.88 -25.53
N HIS A 181 23.17 14.02 -26.45
CA HIS A 181 24.59 13.65 -26.61
C HIS A 181 24.95 13.60 -28.09
#